data_52517519f72e069bbe0f73e04e34befa
#
_entry.id   52517519f72e069bbe0f73e04e34befa
#
_cell.length_a   1.000
_cell.length_b   1.000
_cell.length_c   1.000
_cell.angle_alpha   90.00
_cell.angle_beta   90.00
_cell.angle_gamma   90.00
#
_symmetry.space_group_name_H-M   'P 1'
#
loop_
_entity.id
_entity.type
_entity.pdbx_description
1 polymer ?
#
loop_
_entity_poly.entity_id
_entity_poly.type
_entity_poly.pdbx_seq_one_letter_code
_entity_poly.pdbx_strand_id
1 'polypeptide(L)'
;MDSIIQNDTERCFLCGMIGYVEPLDKHHVFGGALRKKSEEYGLTVYLHHSRCHIFGDNSVHKNARINRKLQAFAQKKAMDHYGWSVEDFIKEFYKNYL
;
A
#
# COMPACT_ATOMS: atom_id res chain seq x y z
N MET A 1 -9.06 4.87 -8.55
CA MET A 1 -8.94 6.01 -7.62
C MET A 1 -7.48 6.36 -7.37
N ASP A 2 -7.19 7.62 -7.19
CA ASP A 2 -5.83 8.04 -6.84
C ASP A 2 -5.45 7.59 -5.43
N SER A 3 -4.15 7.39 -5.21
CA SER A 3 -3.66 7.03 -3.87
C SER A 3 -3.91 8.15 -2.86
N ILE A 4 -4.42 7.78 -1.69
CA ILE A 4 -4.50 8.71 -0.56
C ILE A 4 -3.25 8.61 0.33
N ILE A 5 -2.35 7.67 0.02
CA ILE A 5 -1.13 7.41 0.80
C ILE A 5 0.06 8.15 0.19
N GLN A 6 0.16 8.14 -1.15
CA GLN A 6 1.31 8.65 -1.87
C GLN A 6 0.90 9.75 -2.84
N ASN A 7 1.49 10.94 -2.71
CA ASN A 7 1.21 12.06 -3.61
C ASN A 7 2.06 12.00 -4.88
N ASP A 8 3.35 11.68 -4.73
CA ASP A 8 4.29 11.60 -5.86
C ASP A 8 4.35 10.16 -6.38
N THR A 9 3.53 9.88 -7.40
CA THR A 9 3.43 8.54 -8.00
C THR A 9 4.53 8.26 -9.04
N GLU A 10 5.45 9.18 -9.24
CA GLU A 10 6.62 8.97 -10.08
C GLU A 10 7.80 8.38 -9.31
N ARG A 11 7.68 8.28 -7.98
CA ARG A 11 8.71 7.74 -7.10
C ARG A 11 8.22 6.46 -6.42
N CYS A 12 9.18 5.56 -6.15
CA CYS A 12 8.89 4.38 -5.35
C CYS A 12 8.59 4.79 -3.90
N PHE A 13 7.50 4.28 -3.35
CA PHE A 13 7.11 4.60 -1.97
C PHE A 13 8.11 4.07 -0.95
N LEU A 14 8.72 2.90 -1.19
CA LEU A 14 9.67 2.30 -0.23
C LEU A 14 11.06 2.90 -0.28
N CYS A 15 11.64 3.06 -1.48
CA CYS A 15 13.02 3.55 -1.59
C CYS A 15 13.13 5.00 -2.01
N GLY A 16 12.05 5.63 -2.43
CA GLY A 16 12.02 7.03 -2.83
C GLY A 16 12.68 7.37 -4.16
N MET A 17 13.19 6.39 -4.88
CA MET A 17 13.86 6.61 -6.16
C MET A 17 12.85 6.76 -7.30
N ILE A 18 13.26 7.52 -8.34
CA ILE A 18 12.41 7.76 -9.50
C ILE A 18 12.29 6.49 -10.34
N GLY A 19 11.11 6.31 -10.98
CA GLY A 19 10.79 5.12 -11.74
C GLY A 19 11.55 4.89 -13.05
N TYR A 20 12.40 5.84 -13.51
CA TYR A 20 13.12 5.63 -14.76
C TYR A 20 14.17 4.52 -14.72
N VAL A 21 14.60 4.11 -13.52
CA VAL A 21 15.57 3.01 -13.33
C VAL A 21 14.93 1.67 -13.65
N GLU A 22 13.69 1.50 -13.22
CA GLU A 22 12.82 0.40 -13.61
C GLU A 22 11.36 0.84 -13.43
N PRO A 23 10.42 0.21 -14.13
CA PRO A 23 9.01 0.60 -14.03
C PRO A 23 8.47 0.52 -12.62
N LEU A 24 7.53 1.40 -12.30
CA LEU A 24 6.80 1.35 -11.05
C LEU A 24 5.49 0.59 -11.26
N ASP A 25 5.21 -0.34 -10.36
CA ASP A 25 3.92 -1.04 -10.32
C ASP A 25 2.99 -0.35 -9.34
N LYS A 26 1.71 -0.27 -9.69
CA LYS A 26 0.69 0.14 -8.74
C LYS A 26 0.39 -1.03 -7.83
N HIS A 27 0.80 -0.93 -6.56
CA HIS A 27 0.61 -1.97 -5.56
C HIS A 27 -0.63 -1.68 -4.73
N HIS A 28 -1.56 -2.63 -4.68
CA HIS A 28 -2.71 -2.57 -3.80
C HIS A 28 -2.28 -3.09 -2.43
N VAL A 29 -2.29 -2.22 -1.42
CA VAL A 29 -1.77 -2.54 -0.09
C VAL A 29 -2.49 -3.75 0.51
N PHE A 30 -3.80 -3.84 0.29
CA PHE A 30 -4.61 -4.99 0.69
C PHE A 30 -4.97 -5.76 -0.57
N GLY A 31 -4.31 -6.90 -0.77
CA GLY A 31 -4.42 -7.69 -1.99
C GLY A 31 -5.47 -8.80 -1.91
N GLY A 32 -5.42 -9.71 -2.87
CA GLY A 32 -6.33 -10.85 -2.93
C GLY A 32 -7.78 -10.39 -3.02
N ALA A 33 -8.61 -10.93 -2.14
CA ALA A 33 -10.04 -10.60 -2.10
C ALA A 33 -10.32 -9.12 -1.75
N LEU A 34 -9.34 -8.41 -1.16
CA LEU A 34 -9.47 -7.02 -0.76
C LEU A 34 -8.94 -6.02 -1.79
N ARG A 35 -8.44 -6.51 -2.92
CA ARG A 35 -7.83 -5.65 -3.94
C ARG A 35 -8.78 -4.56 -4.43
N LYS A 36 -10.03 -4.91 -4.70
CA LYS A 36 -11.03 -3.94 -5.16
C LYS A 36 -11.28 -2.86 -4.12
N LYS A 37 -11.35 -3.23 -2.85
CA LYS A 37 -11.54 -2.28 -1.76
C LYS A 37 -10.31 -1.38 -1.60
N SER A 38 -9.11 -1.95 -1.72
CA SER A 38 -7.87 -1.18 -1.69
C SER A 38 -7.85 -0.12 -2.80
N GLU A 39 -8.28 -0.49 -4.01
CA GLU A 39 -8.41 0.44 -5.13
C GLU A 39 -9.50 1.50 -4.86
N GLU A 40 -10.66 1.07 -4.38
CA GLU A 40 -11.80 1.93 -4.12
C GLU A 40 -11.48 3.04 -3.12
N TYR A 41 -10.74 2.72 -2.08
CA TYR A 41 -10.40 3.67 -1.02
C TYR A 41 -9.04 4.34 -1.20
N GLY A 42 -8.36 4.09 -2.32
CA GLY A 42 -7.07 4.72 -2.62
C GLY A 42 -5.91 4.22 -1.78
N LEU A 43 -6.01 2.98 -1.28
CA LEU A 43 -4.96 2.36 -0.47
C LEU A 43 -3.98 1.64 -1.40
N THR A 44 -3.27 2.45 -2.18
CA THR A 44 -2.31 1.99 -3.20
C THR A 44 -1.03 2.80 -3.08
N VAL A 45 0.09 2.17 -3.47
CA VAL A 45 1.38 2.85 -3.56
C VAL A 45 2.08 2.37 -4.83
N TYR A 46 3.04 3.15 -5.33
CA TYR A 46 3.85 2.78 -6.48
C TYR A 46 5.20 2.27 -6.02
N LEU A 47 5.61 1.11 -6.52
CA LEU A 47 6.82 0.43 -6.10
C LEU A 47 7.61 -0.04 -7.33
N HIS A 48 8.94 0.03 -7.27
CA HIS A 48 9.79 -0.59 -8.29
C HIS A 48 9.43 -2.06 -8.43
N HIS A 49 9.20 -2.51 -9.68
CA HIS A 49 8.70 -3.86 -9.97
C HIS A 49 9.52 -4.96 -9.28
N SER A 50 10.84 -4.99 -9.52
CA SER A 50 11.68 -6.06 -8.99
C SER A 50 12.14 -5.79 -7.56
N ARG A 51 12.69 -4.61 -7.32
CA ARG A 51 13.40 -4.30 -6.06
C ARG A 51 12.51 -4.17 -4.85
N CYS A 52 11.36 -3.53 -5.01
CA CYS A 52 10.53 -3.13 -3.89
C CYS A 52 9.18 -3.83 -3.86
N HIS A 53 8.71 -4.34 -5.00
CA HIS A 53 7.41 -4.98 -5.10
C HIS A 53 7.50 -6.50 -4.96
N ILE A 54 8.29 -7.18 -5.80
CA ILE A 54 8.21 -8.63 -5.95
C ILE A 54 9.47 -9.38 -5.47
N PHE A 55 10.66 -9.03 -5.95
CA PHE A 55 11.84 -9.88 -5.84
C PHE A 55 12.91 -9.46 -4.82
N GLY A 56 13.00 -8.19 -4.48
CA GLY A 56 14.03 -7.73 -3.53
C GLY A 56 13.81 -8.27 -2.12
N ASP A 57 14.87 -8.42 -1.35
CA ASP A 57 14.80 -8.94 0.02
C ASP A 57 13.91 -8.08 0.92
N ASN A 58 13.81 -6.79 0.64
CA ASN A 58 12.95 -5.87 1.36
C ASN A 58 11.68 -5.51 0.58
N SER A 59 11.32 -6.30 -0.45
CA SER A 59 10.11 -6.09 -1.21
C SER A 59 8.88 -6.50 -0.41
N VAL A 60 7.72 -5.88 -0.71
CA VAL A 60 6.49 -6.16 0.03
C VAL A 60 6.00 -7.60 -0.13
N HIS A 61 6.24 -8.23 -1.28
CA HIS A 61 5.82 -9.61 -1.52
C HIS A 61 6.76 -10.65 -0.92
N LYS A 62 8.02 -10.29 -0.68
CA LYS A 62 9.01 -11.22 -0.13
C LYS A 62 9.25 -11.04 1.36
N ASN A 63 9.05 -9.83 1.88
CA ASN A 63 9.30 -9.50 3.28
C ASN A 63 8.00 -9.20 4.01
N ALA A 64 7.52 -10.17 4.80
CA ALA A 64 6.25 -10.05 5.52
C ALA A 64 6.24 -8.91 6.53
N ARG A 65 7.40 -8.60 7.14
CA ARG A 65 7.50 -7.48 8.08
C ARG A 65 7.28 -6.14 7.39
N ILE A 66 7.89 -5.96 6.23
CA ILE A 66 7.73 -4.74 5.42
C ILE A 66 6.26 -4.61 4.99
N ASN A 67 5.67 -5.70 4.53
CA ASN A 67 4.27 -5.70 4.12
C ASN A 67 3.33 -5.33 5.28
N ARG A 68 3.56 -5.90 6.47
CA ARG A 68 2.74 -5.59 7.65
C ARG A 68 2.85 -4.12 8.06
N LYS A 69 4.07 -3.56 8.01
CA LYS A 69 4.27 -2.13 8.30
C LYS A 69 3.51 -1.25 7.30
N LEU A 70 3.54 -1.63 6.03
CA LEU A 70 2.82 -0.90 5.00
C LEU A 70 1.31 -0.98 5.22
N GLN A 71 0.79 -2.16 5.58
CA GLN A 71 -0.63 -2.35 5.86
C GLN A 71 -1.08 -1.52 7.06
N ALA A 72 -0.29 -1.50 8.14
CA ALA A 72 -0.60 -0.69 9.33
C ALA A 72 -0.60 0.81 8.97
N PHE A 73 0.36 1.25 8.19
CA PHE A 73 0.45 2.63 7.74
C PHE A 73 -0.76 3.00 6.87
N ALA A 74 -1.14 2.11 5.94
CA ALA A 74 -2.28 2.33 5.07
C ALA A 74 -3.60 2.40 5.86
N GLN A 75 -3.78 1.53 6.86
CA GLN A 75 -4.95 1.58 7.72
C GLN A 75 -5.05 2.92 8.44
N LYS A 76 -3.94 3.38 9.00
CA LYS A 76 -3.91 4.66 9.72
C LYS A 76 -4.27 5.82 8.79
N LYS A 77 -3.74 5.81 7.56
CA LYS A 77 -4.05 6.82 6.56
C LYS A 77 -5.54 6.80 6.18
N ALA A 78 -6.12 5.61 6.02
CA ALA A 78 -7.54 5.48 5.70
C ALA A 78 -8.40 6.01 6.83
N MET A 79 -8.08 5.66 8.08
CA MET A 79 -8.81 6.14 9.24
C MET A 79 -8.77 7.67 9.33
N ASP A 80 -7.61 8.25 9.13
CA ASP A 80 -7.45 9.71 9.16
C ASP A 80 -8.20 10.40 8.01
N HIS A 81 -8.07 9.83 6.81
CA HIS A 81 -8.65 10.43 5.60
C HIS A 81 -10.19 10.37 5.60
N TYR A 82 -10.75 9.22 5.98
CA TYR A 82 -12.20 9.00 5.94
C TYR A 82 -12.91 9.27 7.27
N GLY A 83 -12.17 9.58 8.33
CA GLY A 83 -12.74 9.77 9.66
C GLY A 83 -13.26 8.47 10.25
N TRP A 84 -12.59 7.36 9.98
CA TRP A 84 -13.00 6.02 10.45
C TRP A 84 -12.39 5.70 11.81
N SER A 85 -13.18 4.98 12.63
CA SER A 85 -12.67 4.27 13.80
C SER A 85 -12.03 2.95 13.35
N VAL A 86 -11.39 2.23 14.28
CA VAL A 86 -10.88 0.88 14.01
C VAL A 86 -12.02 -0.04 13.57
N GLU A 87 -13.18 0.06 14.23
CA GLU A 87 -14.35 -0.75 13.87
C GLU A 87 -14.84 -0.45 12.46
N ASP A 88 -14.82 0.81 12.05
CA ASP A 88 -15.21 1.19 10.68
C ASP A 88 -14.27 0.57 9.66
N PHE A 89 -12.96 0.60 9.94
CA PHE A 89 -11.97 -0.02 9.07
C PHE A 89 -12.18 -1.53 8.96
N ILE A 90 -12.45 -2.20 10.09
CA ILE A 90 -12.70 -3.65 10.11
C ILE A 90 -13.94 -4.01 9.29
N LYS A 91 -14.98 -3.19 9.29
CA LYS A 91 -16.17 -3.44 8.45
C LYS A 91 -15.80 -3.53 6.97
N GLU A 92 -14.83 -2.73 6.52
CA GLU A 92 -14.44 -2.71 5.12
C GLU A 92 -13.34 -3.72 4.80
N PHE A 93 -12.37 -3.93 5.69
CA PHE A 93 -11.19 -4.75 5.43
C PHE A 93 -11.10 -6.01 6.31
N TYR A 94 -12.10 -6.26 7.13
CA TYR A 94 -12.32 -7.49 7.91
C TYR A 94 -11.31 -7.79 9.00
N LYS A 95 -10.29 -6.96 9.18
CA LYS A 95 -9.23 -7.20 10.15
C LYS A 95 -8.61 -5.87 10.60
N ASN A 96 -8.06 -5.85 11.82
CA ASN A 96 -7.26 -4.75 12.32
C ASN A 96 -5.77 -5.04 12.05
N TYR A 97 -5.10 -4.13 11.34
CA TYR A 97 -3.68 -4.27 10.98
C TYR A 97 -2.76 -3.39 11.84
N LEU A 98 -3.31 -2.65 12.78
CA LEU A 98 -2.52 -1.82 13.69
C LEU A 98 -1.83 -2.62 14.78
#